data_6944258f87f4a280d7cb78d5fe6822df
#
_entry.id   6944258f87f4a280d7cb78d5fe6822df
#
_cell.length_a   1.000
_cell.length_b   1.000
_cell.length_c   1.000
_cell.angle_alpha   90.00
_cell.angle_beta   90.00
_cell.angle_gamma   90.00
#
_symmetry.space_group_name_H-M   'P 1'
#
loop_
_entity.id
_entity.type
_entity.pdbx_description
1 polymer ?
#
loop_
_entity_poly.entity_id
_entity_poly.type
_entity_poly.pdbx_seq_one_letter_code
_entity_poly.pdbx_strand_id
1 'polypeptide(L)'
;MLGRSERESGPQALLAATSAGWVADDGAVVRGEADALLDLGSTTATLSTVASIDGLSAVVHLGHPAQPSHELERALLAAPPSLGISAAVAVPAQWVWVGRSAGAQDASGPVVVDEAGMRDRRHALRTMGMTPRLVPTRTPLEERVALAGADGTLVVERSVATAALAPLGFVELPGSERLGDGAPVWYGLLESRDSAPRVEGPAQVWLAFGPRDDHRGSLQQTLALVAAAGIDLQHLRSHRSQAGPHIFFTAFSCPGADVLDGLVRDFGERGVACRVLAAVPGQEFVPGPDALAPRWADAAPSAAVPGTA
;
A
#
# COMPACT_ATOMS: atom_id res chain seq x y z
N MET A 1 -21.44 2.74 -1.32
CA MET A 1 -20.94 1.62 -2.16
C MET A 1 -19.43 1.53 -2.03
N LEU A 2 -18.86 0.32 -2.11
CA LEU A 2 -17.42 0.13 -1.98
C LEU A 2 -16.85 -0.59 -3.21
N GLY A 3 -15.74 -0.09 -3.73
CA GLY A 3 -15.04 -0.64 -4.88
C GLY A 3 -13.58 -0.95 -4.58
N ARG A 4 -12.87 -1.45 -5.57
CA ARG A 4 -11.42 -1.69 -5.58
C ARG A 4 -10.83 -1.46 -6.96
N SER A 5 -9.53 -1.28 -7.06
CA SER A 5 -8.88 -1.29 -8.37
C SER A 5 -8.68 -2.74 -8.88
N GLU A 6 -8.54 -2.89 -10.20
CA GLU A 6 -8.24 -4.18 -10.84
C GLU A 6 -6.92 -4.82 -10.38
N ARG A 7 -6.05 -4.04 -9.75
CA ARG A 7 -4.74 -4.48 -9.22
C ARG A 7 -4.81 -5.03 -7.81
N GLU A 8 -5.93 -4.80 -7.13
CA GLU A 8 -6.13 -5.33 -5.78
C GLU A 8 -6.69 -6.75 -5.88
N SER A 9 -6.11 -7.66 -5.11
CA SER A 9 -6.72 -8.97 -4.90
C SER A 9 -8.12 -8.77 -4.30
N GLY A 10 -9.15 -9.29 -4.98
CA GLY A 10 -10.53 -9.19 -4.50
C GLY A 10 -10.71 -9.77 -3.10
N PRO A 11 -10.27 -11.03 -2.82
CA PRO A 11 -10.37 -11.62 -1.49
C PRO A 11 -9.61 -10.85 -0.41
N GLN A 12 -8.41 -10.34 -0.70
CA GLN A 12 -7.63 -9.56 0.27
C GLN A 12 -8.28 -8.19 0.54
N ALA A 13 -8.75 -7.51 -0.48
CA ALA A 13 -9.45 -6.23 -0.34
C ALA A 13 -10.77 -6.39 0.43
N LEU A 14 -11.51 -7.49 0.19
CA LEU A 14 -12.72 -7.81 0.93
C LEU A 14 -12.41 -8.12 2.40
N LEU A 15 -11.37 -8.89 2.67
CA LEU A 15 -10.90 -9.15 4.04
C LEU A 15 -10.57 -7.84 4.77
N ALA A 16 -9.88 -6.93 4.11
CA ALA A 16 -9.57 -5.61 4.66
C ALA A 16 -10.83 -4.81 4.97
N ALA A 17 -11.75 -4.73 4.02
CA ALA A 17 -13.01 -3.98 4.17
C ALA A 17 -13.88 -4.53 5.31
N THR A 18 -13.97 -5.85 5.43
CA THR A 18 -14.73 -6.52 6.49
C THR A 18 -14.08 -6.33 7.86
N SER A 19 -12.75 -6.54 7.94
CA SER A 19 -11.98 -6.37 9.18
C SER A 19 -12.05 -4.93 9.73
N ALA A 20 -12.15 -3.95 8.84
CA ALA A 20 -12.27 -2.54 9.18
C ALA A 20 -13.73 -2.08 9.39
N GLY A 21 -14.71 -2.95 9.17
CA GLY A 21 -16.13 -2.59 9.24
C GLY A 21 -16.62 -1.66 8.14
N TRP A 22 -15.88 -1.56 7.02
CA TRP A 22 -16.28 -0.75 5.84
C TRP A 22 -17.40 -1.42 5.05
N VAL A 23 -17.53 -2.72 5.14
CA VAL A 23 -18.66 -3.53 4.66
C VAL A 23 -19.10 -4.50 5.74
N ALA A 24 -20.37 -4.91 5.68
CA ALA A 24 -20.88 -5.96 6.57
C ALA A 24 -20.23 -7.31 6.21
N ASP A 25 -19.92 -8.10 7.24
CA ASP A 25 -19.53 -9.50 7.05
C ASP A 25 -20.79 -10.35 6.86
N ASP A 26 -21.10 -10.65 5.60
CA ASP A 26 -22.20 -11.54 5.22
C ASP A 26 -21.72 -12.96 4.87
N GLY A 27 -20.47 -13.27 5.22
CA GLY A 27 -19.81 -14.54 4.89
C GLY A 27 -19.18 -14.59 3.49
N ALA A 28 -19.17 -13.50 2.74
CA ALA A 28 -18.54 -13.44 1.41
C ALA A 28 -17.05 -13.75 1.46
N VAL A 29 -16.35 -13.31 2.51
CA VAL A 29 -14.92 -13.63 2.73
C VAL A 29 -14.69 -15.13 2.85
N VAL A 30 -15.56 -15.82 3.62
CA VAL A 30 -15.46 -17.27 3.81
C VAL A 30 -15.74 -18.03 2.53
N ARG A 31 -16.69 -17.54 1.73
CA ARG A 31 -17.03 -18.12 0.42
C ARG A 31 -16.03 -17.75 -0.68
N GLY A 32 -15.13 -16.78 -0.42
CA GLY A 32 -14.20 -16.27 -1.42
C GLY A 32 -14.87 -15.40 -2.50
N GLU A 33 -16.02 -14.81 -2.20
CA GLU A 33 -16.81 -13.97 -3.11
C GLU A 33 -16.18 -12.58 -3.25
N ALA A 34 -15.22 -12.47 -4.18
CA ALA A 34 -14.54 -11.19 -4.44
C ALA A 34 -15.44 -10.13 -5.09
N ASP A 35 -16.59 -10.55 -5.65
CA ASP A 35 -17.53 -9.67 -6.36
C ASP A 35 -18.37 -8.79 -5.42
N ALA A 36 -18.22 -8.94 -4.11
CA ALA A 36 -18.81 -8.02 -3.13
C ALA A 36 -18.27 -6.59 -3.25
N LEU A 37 -17.11 -6.42 -3.88
CA LEU A 37 -16.51 -5.12 -4.18
C LEU A 37 -16.59 -4.83 -5.67
N LEU A 38 -17.03 -3.62 -6.03
CA LEU A 38 -17.07 -3.17 -7.43
C LEU A 38 -15.65 -3.09 -8.01
N ASP A 39 -15.44 -3.69 -9.17
CA ASP A 39 -14.21 -3.48 -9.94
C ASP A 39 -14.27 -2.12 -10.64
N LEU A 40 -13.41 -1.20 -10.25
CA LEU A 40 -13.36 0.18 -10.76
C LEU A 40 -12.26 0.38 -11.80
N GLY A 41 -11.61 -0.70 -12.25
CA GLY A 41 -10.55 -0.68 -13.24
C GLY A 41 -9.20 -0.26 -12.66
N SER A 42 -8.39 0.45 -13.45
CA SER A 42 -7.05 0.88 -13.03
C SER A 42 -7.09 1.78 -11.78
N THR A 43 -5.96 1.92 -11.08
CA THR A 43 -5.84 2.83 -9.93
C THR A 43 -6.32 4.25 -10.29
N THR A 44 -5.91 4.78 -11.44
CA THR A 44 -6.35 6.10 -11.92
C THR A 44 -7.87 6.14 -12.18
N ALA A 45 -8.44 5.11 -12.82
CA ALA A 45 -9.88 5.00 -13.04
C ALA A 45 -10.63 4.93 -11.71
N THR A 46 -10.14 4.15 -10.75
CA THR A 46 -10.69 4.06 -9.39
C THR A 46 -10.78 5.44 -8.73
N LEU A 47 -9.68 6.21 -8.73
CA LEU A 47 -9.68 7.55 -8.14
C LEU A 47 -10.68 8.48 -8.85
N SER A 48 -10.71 8.47 -10.19
CA SER A 48 -11.64 9.29 -10.98
C SER A 48 -13.10 8.91 -10.71
N THR A 49 -13.39 7.62 -10.57
CA THR A 49 -14.74 7.13 -10.32
C THR A 49 -15.22 7.51 -8.92
N VAL A 50 -14.37 7.35 -7.89
CA VAL A 50 -14.68 7.78 -6.52
C VAL A 50 -14.88 9.28 -6.44
N ALA A 51 -14.10 10.07 -7.20
CA ALA A 51 -14.27 11.52 -7.24
C ALA A 51 -15.56 11.98 -7.90
N SER A 52 -16.16 11.14 -8.76
CA SER A 52 -17.32 11.52 -9.61
C SER A 52 -18.64 10.98 -9.11
N ILE A 53 -18.63 10.01 -8.19
CA ILE A 53 -19.85 9.34 -7.70
C ILE A 53 -19.98 9.55 -6.20
N ASP A 54 -21.00 10.28 -5.80
CA ASP A 54 -21.30 10.53 -4.40
C ASP A 54 -21.59 9.23 -3.63
N GLY A 55 -21.00 9.10 -2.46
CA GLY A 55 -21.16 7.92 -1.60
C GLY A 55 -20.47 6.66 -2.11
N LEU A 56 -19.64 6.77 -3.14
CA LEU A 56 -18.72 5.71 -3.54
C LEU A 56 -17.39 5.89 -2.82
N SER A 57 -16.88 4.80 -2.23
CA SER A 57 -15.55 4.71 -1.66
C SER A 57 -14.79 3.55 -2.31
N ALA A 58 -13.49 3.47 -2.11
CA ALA A 58 -12.71 2.35 -2.63
C ALA A 58 -11.66 1.87 -1.62
N VAL A 59 -11.42 0.56 -1.63
CA VAL A 59 -10.28 -0.06 -0.96
C VAL A 59 -9.06 0.03 -1.86
N VAL A 60 -7.98 0.60 -1.36
CA VAL A 60 -6.73 0.76 -2.10
C VAL A 60 -5.55 0.24 -1.29
N HIS A 61 -4.61 -0.40 -1.98
CA HIS A 61 -3.38 -0.89 -1.35
C HIS A 61 -2.45 0.28 -1.04
N LEU A 62 -2.05 0.42 0.22
CA LEU A 62 -1.22 1.53 0.66
C LEU A 62 0.29 1.32 0.42
N GLY A 63 0.74 0.07 0.35
CA GLY A 63 2.13 -0.26 0.62
C GLY A 63 2.34 -0.31 2.14
N HIS A 64 3.06 0.66 2.68
CA HIS A 64 3.16 0.87 4.12
C HIS A 64 2.73 2.32 4.44
N PRO A 65 1.97 2.58 5.51
CA PRO A 65 1.50 3.93 5.83
C PRO A 65 2.62 4.96 6.00
N ALA A 66 3.78 4.55 6.53
CA ALA A 66 4.97 5.41 6.62
C ALA A 66 5.76 5.51 5.31
N GLN A 67 5.53 4.62 4.34
CA GLN A 67 6.22 4.60 3.05
C GLN A 67 5.26 4.09 1.96
N PRO A 68 4.32 4.93 1.51
CA PRO A 68 3.27 4.52 0.58
C PRO A 68 3.81 4.06 -0.77
N SER A 69 2.98 3.27 -1.47
CA SER A 69 3.33 2.80 -2.82
C SER A 69 3.45 3.98 -3.78
N HIS A 70 4.48 3.97 -4.62
CA HIS A 70 4.74 5.06 -5.58
C HIS A 70 3.58 5.27 -6.57
N GLU A 71 2.88 4.22 -6.91
CA GLU A 71 1.74 4.28 -7.82
C GLU A 71 0.57 5.05 -7.21
N LEU A 72 0.18 4.70 -5.97
CA LEU A 72 -0.89 5.38 -5.25
C LEU A 72 -0.52 6.84 -4.98
N GLU A 73 0.72 7.11 -4.58
CA GLU A 73 1.25 8.45 -4.38
C GLU A 73 1.07 9.32 -5.63
N ARG A 74 1.52 8.84 -6.80
CA ARG A 74 1.35 9.56 -8.08
C ARG A 74 -0.11 9.76 -8.44
N ALA A 75 -0.94 8.73 -8.24
CA ALA A 75 -2.37 8.82 -8.54
C ALA A 75 -3.07 9.86 -7.66
N LEU A 76 -2.76 9.90 -6.36
CA LEU A 76 -3.31 10.90 -5.43
C LEU A 76 -2.85 12.33 -5.75
N LEU A 77 -1.59 12.52 -6.16
CA LEU A 77 -1.07 13.82 -6.56
C LEU A 77 -1.79 14.37 -7.79
N ALA A 78 -2.18 13.49 -8.72
CA ALA A 78 -2.93 13.86 -9.93
C ALA A 78 -4.44 13.95 -9.72
N ALA A 79 -4.96 13.47 -8.60
CA ALA A 79 -6.38 13.38 -8.32
C ALA A 79 -6.99 14.73 -7.88
N PRO A 80 -8.33 14.90 -8.01
CA PRO A 80 -9.04 16.06 -7.49
C PRO A 80 -8.77 16.31 -6.00
N PRO A 81 -8.81 17.57 -5.53
CA PRO A 81 -8.53 17.91 -4.13
C PRO A 81 -9.46 17.26 -3.10
N SER A 82 -10.67 16.89 -3.52
CA SER A 82 -11.67 16.23 -2.67
C SER A 82 -11.28 14.81 -2.26
N LEU A 83 -10.40 14.14 -3.03
CA LEU A 83 -10.02 12.77 -2.72
C LEU A 83 -8.94 12.68 -1.64
N GLY A 84 -9.11 11.75 -0.72
CA GLY A 84 -8.14 11.43 0.31
C GLY A 84 -8.33 10.05 0.91
N ILE A 85 -7.31 9.60 1.63
CA ILE A 85 -7.35 8.36 2.42
C ILE A 85 -7.75 8.75 3.85
N SER A 86 -8.83 8.16 4.36
CA SER A 86 -9.40 8.51 5.66
C SER A 86 -9.21 7.47 6.75
N ALA A 87 -8.95 6.24 6.35
CA ALA A 87 -8.72 5.13 7.26
C ALA A 87 -7.74 4.14 6.65
N ALA A 88 -7.09 3.34 7.49
CA ALA A 88 -6.25 2.24 7.06
C ALA A 88 -6.45 1.02 7.96
N VAL A 89 -6.21 -0.14 7.41
CA VAL A 89 -6.23 -1.41 8.11
C VAL A 89 -5.08 -2.30 7.64
N ALA A 90 -4.48 -3.00 8.58
CA ALA A 90 -3.52 -4.06 8.28
C ALA A 90 -4.22 -5.41 8.35
N VAL A 91 -4.08 -6.21 7.33
CA VAL A 91 -4.60 -7.58 7.32
C VAL A 91 -3.47 -8.58 7.13
N PRO A 92 -3.53 -9.76 7.76
CA PRO A 92 -2.56 -10.81 7.49
C PRO A 92 -2.61 -11.17 6.01
N ALA A 93 -1.46 -11.34 5.40
CA ALA A 93 -1.44 -11.88 4.06
C ALA A 93 -1.75 -13.38 4.13
N GLN A 94 -2.77 -13.77 3.39
CA GLN A 94 -3.25 -15.14 3.34
C GLN A 94 -2.87 -15.84 2.03
N TRP A 95 -1.65 -15.59 1.56
CA TRP A 95 -1.12 -16.25 0.37
C TRP A 95 -0.65 -17.66 0.70
N VAL A 96 -0.98 -18.60 -0.19
CA VAL A 96 -0.58 -20.01 -0.09
C VAL A 96 -0.01 -20.51 -1.40
N TRP A 97 0.89 -21.47 -1.29
CA TRP A 97 1.47 -22.18 -2.43
C TRP A 97 0.79 -23.54 -2.59
N VAL A 98 0.17 -23.78 -3.75
CA VAL A 98 -0.63 -24.96 -4.01
C VAL A 98 -0.20 -25.70 -5.28
N GLY A 99 -0.36 -27.02 -5.29
CA GLY A 99 -0.13 -27.89 -6.44
C GLY A 99 -1.10 -29.05 -6.48
N ARG A 100 -1.13 -29.83 -7.60
CA ARG A 100 -2.13 -30.88 -7.84
C ARG A 100 -1.94 -32.17 -7.04
N SER A 101 -0.87 -32.39 -6.35
CA SER A 101 -0.69 -33.54 -5.47
C SER A 101 0.51 -33.38 -4.54
N ALA A 102 0.60 -34.27 -3.54
CA ALA A 102 1.75 -34.34 -2.63
C ALA A 102 3.09 -34.69 -3.33
N GLY A 103 3.07 -35.19 -4.58
CA GLY A 103 4.24 -35.37 -5.41
C GLY A 103 4.82 -34.09 -6.00
N ALA A 104 4.14 -32.96 -5.86
CA ALA A 104 4.60 -31.64 -6.28
C ALA A 104 5.77 -31.08 -5.46
N GLN A 105 6.33 -31.83 -4.52
CA GLN A 105 7.61 -31.48 -3.86
C GLN A 105 8.77 -31.39 -4.86
N ASP A 106 8.66 -32.09 -5.99
CA ASP A 106 9.58 -32.02 -7.13
C ASP A 106 8.97 -31.22 -8.29
N ALA A 107 8.07 -30.25 -7.98
CA ALA A 107 7.41 -29.45 -9.01
C ALA A 107 8.46 -28.76 -9.89
N SER A 108 8.80 -29.41 -11.00
CA SER A 108 9.70 -28.87 -12.03
C SER A 108 8.96 -27.89 -12.97
N GLY A 109 7.65 -27.77 -12.79
CA GLY A 109 6.79 -26.91 -13.57
C GLY A 109 6.81 -25.43 -13.10
N PRO A 110 6.20 -24.54 -13.87
CA PRO A 110 6.18 -23.13 -13.55
C PRO A 110 5.36 -22.85 -12.27
N VAL A 111 5.83 -21.90 -11.47
CA VAL A 111 5.07 -21.29 -10.37
C VAL A 111 4.34 -20.10 -10.94
N VAL A 112 3.02 -20.09 -10.96
CA VAL A 112 2.23 -18.96 -11.45
C VAL A 112 1.77 -18.11 -10.26
N VAL A 113 1.99 -16.80 -10.35
CA VAL A 113 1.56 -15.83 -9.34
C VAL A 113 1.01 -14.59 -10.05
N ASP A 114 0.01 -13.95 -9.50
CA ASP A 114 -0.47 -12.68 -10.02
C ASP A 114 0.31 -11.47 -9.48
N GLU A 115 0.04 -10.28 -10.04
CA GLU A 115 0.71 -9.03 -9.65
C GLU A 115 0.50 -8.70 -8.18
N ALA A 116 -0.69 -8.98 -7.62
CA ALA A 116 -0.98 -8.74 -6.20
C ALA A 116 -0.14 -9.66 -5.30
N GLY A 117 -0.12 -10.96 -5.57
CA GLY A 117 0.70 -11.92 -4.83
C GLY A 117 2.19 -11.65 -4.95
N MET A 118 2.66 -11.29 -6.17
CA MET A 118 4.05 -10.89 -6.37
C MET A 118 4.40 -9.62 -5.59
N ARG A 119 3.54 -8.63 -5.56
CA ARG A 119 3.74 -7.39 -4.81
C ARG A 119 3.85 -7.67 -3.32
N ASP A 120 2.89 -8.43 -2.79
CA ASP A 120 2.74 -8.67 -1.36
C ASP A 120 3.79 -9.64 -0.80
N ARG A 121 4.25 -10.60 -1.63
CA ARG A 121 5.11 -11.72 -1.20
C ARG A 121 6.44 -11.85 -1.94
N ARG A 122 6.89 -10.79 -2.59
CA ARG A 122 8.14 -10.77 -3.35
C ARG A 122 9.34 -11.27 -2.53
N HIS A 123 9.46 -10.83 -1.28
CA HIS A 123 10.55 -11.22 -0.41
C HIS A 123 10.49 -12.72 -0.09
N ALA A 124 9.34 -13.23 0.34
CA ALA A 124 9.14 -14.65 0.65
C ALA A 124 9.42 -15.53 -0.57
N LEU A 125 8.87 -15.19 -1.74
CA LEU A 125 9.12 -15.91 -3.00
C LEU A 125 10.61 -15.99 -3.35
N ARG A 126 11.34 -14.89 -3.19
CA ARG A 126 12.80 -14.88 -3.40
C ARG A 126 13.55 -15.74 -2.39
N THR A 127 13.18 -15.66 -1.12
CA THR A 127 13.80 -16.45 -0.04
C THR A 127 13.55 -17.95 -0.24
N MET A 128 12.40 -18.31 -0.82
CA MET A 128 12.07 -19.68 -1.22
C MET A 128 12.78 -20.13 -2.51
N GLY A 129 13.53 -19.23 -3.17
CA GLY A 129 14.22 -19.54 -4.43
C GLY A 129 13.29 -19.66 -5.63
N MET A 130 12.06 -19.18 -5.53
CA MET A 130 11.08 -19.28 -6.60
C MET A 130 11.32 -18.22 -7.68
N THR A 131 11.13 -18.63 -8.94
CA THR A 131 11.13 -17.75 -10.12
C THR A 131 9.74 -17.84 -10.76
N PRO A 132 8.75 -17.09 -10.25
CA PRO A 132 7.38 -17.27 -10.70
C PRO A 132 7.13 -16.61 -12.05
N ARG A 133 6.20 -17.23 -12.80
CA ARG A 133 5.57 -16.62 -13.96
C ARG A 133 4.50 -15.65 -13.48
N LEU A 134 4.71 -14.37 -13.76
CA LEU A 134 3.80 -13.30 -13.39
C LEU A 134 2.64 -13.20 -14.37
N VAL A 135 1.42 -13.03 -13.85
CA VAL A 135 0.21 -12.73 -14.62
C VAL A 135 -0.52 -11.52 -14.04
N PRO A 136 -1.34 -10.80 -14.82
CA PRO A 136 -2.21 -9.74 -14.28
C PRO A 136 -3.14 -10.26 -13.18
N THR A 137 -3.43 -9.43 -12.17
CA THR A 137 -4.31 -9.81 -11.04
C THR A 137 -5.70 -10.25 -11.52
N ARG A 138 -6.22 -9.63 -12.58
CA ARG A 138 -7.51 -9.96 -13.19
C ARG A 138 -7.54 -11.23 -14.04
N THR A 139 -6.39 -11.92 -14.22
CA THR A 139 -6.35 -13.18 -14.99
C THR A 139 -7.27 -14.21 -14.35
N PRO A 140 -8.24 -14.79 -15.08
CA PRO A 140 -9.14 -15.80 -14.55
C PRO A 140 -8.39 -16.98 -13.94
N LEU A 141 -8.94 -17.57 -12.88
CA LEU A 141 -8.31 -18.69 -12.18
C LEU A 141 -8.05 -19.88 -13.09
N GLU A 142 -8.99 -20.18 -13.99
CA GLU A 142 -8.90 -21.27 -14.98
C GLU A 142 -7.68 -21.07 -15.91
N GLU A 143 -7.45 -19.83 -16.33
CA GLU A 143 -6.29 -19.48 -17.15
C GLU A 143 -4.98 -19.62 -16.36
N ARG A 144 -4.96 -19.17 -15.09
CA ARG A 144 -3.81 -19.39 -14.19
C ARG A 144 -3.48 -20.87 -14.03
N VAL A 145 -4.51 -21.70 -13.84
CA VAL A 145 -4.39 -23.18 -13.76
C VAL A 145 -3.85 -23.76 -15.07
N ALA A 146 -4.36 -23.30 -16.21
CA ALA A 146 -3.88 -23.75 -17.53
C ALA A 146 -2.42 -23.34 -17.75
N LEU A 147 -2.00 -22.17 -17.32
CA LEU A 147 -0.62 -21.68 -17.41
C LEU A 147 0.35 -22.43 -16.49
N ALA A 148 -0.12 -22.95 -15.36
CA ALA A 148 0.66 -23.81 -14.49
C ALA A 148 0.84 -25.21 -15.11
N GLY A 149 -0.16 -25.70 -15.84
CA GLY A 149 -0.12 -27.04 -16.42
C GLY A 149 -0.31 -28.15 -15.38
N ALA A 150 0.07 -29.38 -15.74
CA ALA A 150 -0.12 -30.55 -14.87
C ALA A 150 0.85 -30.57 -13.69
N ASP A 151 2.12 -30.19 -13.94
CA ASP A 151 3.23 -30.27 -12.98
C ASP A 151 3.57 -28.92 -12.35
N GLY A 152 2.85 -27.86 -12.73
CA GLY A 152 3.07 -26.53 -12.18
C GLY A 152 2.28 -26.26 -10.91
N THR A 153 2.58 -25.13 -10.30
CA THR A 153 2.01 -24.71 -9.03
C THR A 153 1.50 -23.28 -9.11
N LEU A 154 0.69 -22.90 -8.13
CA LEU A 154 0.09 -21.57 -8.04
C LEU A 154 0.39 -20.95 -6.68
N VAL A 155 0.58 -19.65 -6.66
CA VAL A 155 0.52 -18.85 -5.43
C VAL A 155 -0.75 -18.01 -5.51
N VAL A 156 -1.66 -18.28 -4.60
CA VAL A 156 -3.00 -17.68 -4.56
C VAL A 156 -3.41 -17.37 -3.12
N GLU A 157 -4.48 -16.64 -2.94
CA GLU A 157 -5.08 -16.44 -1.61
C GLU A 157 -5.66 -17.74 -1.06
N ARG A 158 -5.56 -17.95 0.24
CA ARG A 158 -6.06 -19.15 0.93
C ARG A 158 -7.57 -19.39 0.67
N SER A 159 -8.37 -18.33 0.64
CA SER A 159 -9.79 -18.43 0.33
C SER A 159 -10.04 -19.01 -1.06
N VAL A 160 -9.28 -18.56 -2.07
CA VAL A 160 -9.34 -19.09 -3.44
C VAL A 160 -8.87 -20.54 -3.49
N ALA A 161 -7.77 -20.85 -2.79
CA ALA A 161 -7.24 -22.20 -2.70
C ALA A 161 -8.32 -23.16 -2.13
N THR A 162 -8.98 -22.77 -1.04
CA THR A 162 -9.97 -23.59 -0.37
C THR A 162 -11.27 -23.72 -1.17
N ALA A 163 -11.80 -22.59 -1.68
CA ALA A 163 -13.10 -22.57 -2.32
C ALA A 163 -13.08 -23.10 -3.76
N ALA A 164 -12.04 -22.79 -4.52
CA ALA A 164 -12.01 -23.06 -5.97
C ALA A 164 -10.99 -24.12 -6.40
N LEU A 165 -9.83 -24.22 -5.76
CA LEU A 165 -8.76 -25.12 -6.18
C LEU A 165 -8.78 -26.48 -5.48
N ALA A 166 -9.17 -26.54 -4.21
CA ALA A 166 -9.27 -27.83 -3.49
C ALA A 166 -10.26 -28.80 -4.16
N PRO A 167 -11.44 -28.40 -4.68
CA PRO A 167 -12.31 -29.26 -5.44
C PRO A 167 -11.69 -29.80 -6.75
N LEU A 168 -10.69 -29.10 -7.29
CA LEU A 168 -9.94 -29.50 -8.48
C LEU A 168 -8.70 -30.38 -8.16
N GLY A 169 -8.55 -30.81 -6.91
CA GLY A 169 -7.46 -31.66 -6.44
C GLY A 169 -6.16 -30.93 -6.13
N PHE A 170 -6.19 -29.60 -6.01
CA PHE A 170 -5.03 -28.87 -5.52
C PHE A 170 -4.94 -28.97 -3.99
N VAL A 171 -3.72 -29.08 -3.51
CA VAL A 171 -3.39 -29.14 -2.09
C VAL A 171 -2.32 -28.09 -1.75
N GLU A 172 -2.35 -27.62 -0.52
CA GLU A 172 -1.31 -26.72 -0.02
C GLU A 172 0.01 -27.50 0.10
N LEU A 173 1.08 -26.93 -0.44
CA LEU A 173 2.38 -27.59 -0.51
C LEU A 173 3.22 -27.28 0.75
N PRO A 174 4.13 -28.19 1.15
CA PRO A 174 5.08 -27.94 2.22
C PRO A 174 5.91 -26.68 1.97
N GLY A 175 6.06 -25.84 3.00
CA GLY A 175 6.73 -24.55 2.88
C GLY A 175 5.81 -23.39 2.51
N SER A 176 4.54 -23.67 2.24
CA SER A 176 3.51 -22.64 1.95
C SER A 176 3.35 -21.66 3.11
N GLU A 177 3.53 -22.11 4.35
CA GLU A 177 3.47 -21.29 5.56
C GLU A 177 4.43 -20.09 5.49
N ARG A 178 5.54 -20.22 4.78
CA ARG A 178 6.54 -19.15 4.59
C ARG A 178 6.01 -17.98 3.78
N LEU A 179 4.94 -18.18 3.00
CA LEU A 179 4.24 -17.10 2.30
C LEU A 179 3.30 -16.33 3.25
N GLY A 180 2.82 -16.94 4.32
CA GLY A 180 2.01 -16.30 5.36
C GLY A 180 2.85 -15.51 6.35
N ASP A 181 4.13 -15.85 6.51
CA ASP A 181 5.05 -15.17 7.41
C ASP A 181 5.45 -13.80 6.85
N GLY A 182 5.42 -12.78 7.69
CA GLY A 182 5.94 -11.45 7.33
C GLY A 182 4.99 -10.29 7.64
N ALA A 183 5.32 -9.12 7.10
CA ALA A 183 4.56 -7.92 7.34
C ALA A 183 3.12 -8.03 6.82
N PRO A 184 2.15 -7.46 7.54
CA PRO A 184 0.77 -7.40 7.08
C PRO A 184 0.66 -6.56 5.79
N VAL A 185 -0.41 -6.81 5.04
CA VAL A 185 -0.78 -5.99 3.88
C VAL A 185 -1.66 -4.84 4.35
N TRP A 186 -1.30 -3.62 3.96
CA TRP A 186 -2.01 -2.42 4.36
C TRP A 186 -2.96 -1.94 3.26
N TYR A 187 -4.20 -1.74 3.64
CA TYR A 187 -5.24 -1.16 2.79
C TYR A 187 -5.77 0.13 3.40
N GLY A 188 -6.17 1.07 2.55
CA GLY A 188 -6.79 2.33 2.91
C GLY A 188 -8.17 2.48 2.33
N LEU A 189 -8.99 3.28 3.00
CA LEU A 189 -10.28 3.72 2.50
C LEU A 189 -10.10 5.04 1.76
N LEU A 190 -10.27 5.01 0.44
CA LEU A 190 -10.28 6.18 -0.44
C LEU A 190 -11.70 6.73 -0.52
N GLU A 191 -11.87 8.01 -0.25
CA GLU A 191 -13.15 8.69 -0.27
C GLU A 191 -13.05 10.08 -0.91
N SER A 192 -14.17 10.56 -1.47
CA SER A 192 -14.35 11.97 -1.83
C SER A 192 -14.99 12.71 -0.66
N ARG A 193 -14.43 13.87 -0.30
CA ARG A 193 -14.86 14.70 0.83
C ARG A 193 -14.84 16.16 0.46
N ASP A 194 -15.77 16.94 1.03
CA ASP A 194 -15.84 18.39 0.85
C ASP A 194 -14.73 19.16 1.60
N SER A 195 -14.07 18.49 2.56
CA SER A 195 -12.99 19.07 3.36
C SER A 195 -11.81 18.12 3.49
N ALA A 196 -10.62 18.67 3.73
CA ALA A 196 -9.44 17.88 4.03
C ALA A 196 -9.69 16.89 5.18
N PRO A 197 -9.07 15.68 5.16
CA PRO A 197 -9.16 14.75 6.26
C PRO A 197 -8.75 15.42 7.57
N ARG A 198 -9.57 15.29 8.61
CA ARG A 198 -9.27 15.82 9.93
C ARG A 198 -8.53 14.81 10.78
N VAL A 199 -7.60 15.33 11.58
CA VAL A 199 -6.83 14.55 12.57
C VAL A 199 -7.47 14.84 13.93
N GLU A 200 -8.07 13.85 14.58
CA GLU A 200 -8.67 14.01 15.91
C GLU A 200 -7.70 13.63 17.05
N GLY A 201 -6.56 13.03 16.70
CA GLY A 201 -5.53 12.57 17.64
C GLY A 201 -4.28 12.19 16.88
N PRO A 202 -3.40 11.33 17.43
CA PRO A 202 -2.24 10.83 16.71
C PRO A 202 -2.65 10.15 15.40
N ALA A 203 -2.02 10.54 14.31
CA ALA A 203 -2.34 10.03 12.99
C ALA A 203 -1.10 9.94 12.09
N GLN A 204 -1.13 9.04 11.12
CA GLN A 204 -0.24 9.05 9.97
C GLN A 204 -0.79 10.02 8.94
N VAL A 205 -0.02 11.00 8.57
CA VAL A 205 -0.39 12.04 7.61
C VAL A 205 0.43 11.90 6.35
N TRP A 206 -0.23 11.98 5.19
CA TRP A 206 0.40 12.19 3.89
C TRP A 206 0.10 13.60 3.42
N LEU A 207 1.13 14.35 3.16
CA LEU A 207 1.04 15.73 2.75
C LEU A 207 1.79 15.94 1.43
N ALA A 208 1.09 16.51 0.45
CA ALA A 208 1.73 17.06 -0.74
C ALA A 208 1.99 18.54 -0.52
N PHE A 209 3.14 19.03 -0.91
CA PHE A 209 3.45 20.46 -0.88
C PHE A 209 4.36 20.87 -2.03
N GLY A 210 4.33 22.16 -2.36
CA GLY A 210 5.23 22.75 -3.35
C GLY A 210 5.34 24.25 -3.14
N PRO A 211 6.56 24.83 -3.14
CA PRO A 211 6.72 26.28 -3.11
C PRO A 211 6.13 26.88 -4.39
N ARG A 212 5.39 27.97 -4.27
CA ARG A 212 4.86 28.69 -5.45
C ARG A 212 5.97 29.34 -6.27
N ASP A 213 7.05 29.73 -5.60
CA ASP A 213 8.27 30.25 -6.18
C ASP A 213 9.40 29.24 -5.90
N ASP A 214 9.65 28.35 -6.89
CA ASP A 214 10.65 27.29 -6.76
C ASP A 214 12.04 27.83 -7.17
N HIS A 215 12.84 28.15 -6.17
CA HIS A 215 14.20 28.65 -6.32
C HIS A 215 15.19 27.85 -5.45
N ARG A 216 16.48 28.12 -5.61
CA ARG A 216 17.50 27.48 -4.77
C ARG A 216 17.25 27.74 -3.29
N GLY A 217 17.08 26.67 -2.52
CA GLY A 217 16.81 26.73 -1.07
C GLY A 217 15.33 26.72 -0.68
N SER A 218 14.37 26.81 -1.61
CA SER A 218 12.94 26.79 -1.32
C SER A 218 12.53 25.52 -0.55
N LEU A 219 13.05 24.36 -0.94
CA LEU A 219 12.82 23.10 -0.21
C LEU A 219 13.38 23.16 1.21
N GLN A 220 14.60 23.67 1.39
CA GLN A 220 15.21 23.82 2.73
C GLN A 220 14.34 24.71 3.62
N GLN A 221 13.86 25.84 3.11
CA GLN A 221 12.99 26.74 3.85
C GLN A 221 11.67 26.07 4.24
N THR A 222 11.09 25.27 3.34
CA THR A 222 9.86 24.52 3.61
C THR A 222 10.10 23.43 4.67
N LEU A 223 11.20 22.69 4.57
CA LEU A 223 11.55 21.66 5.56
C LEU A 223 11.87 22.26 6.94
N ALA A 224 12.35 23.49 7.00
CA ALA A 224 12.54 24.19 8.27
C ALA A 224 11.20 24.46 9.00
N LEU A 225 10.10 24.68 8.28
CA LEU A 225 8.76 24.80 8.88
C LEU A 225 8.28 23.45 9.45
N VAL A 226 8.53 22.36 8.73
CA VAL A 226 8.23 21.01 9.23
C VAL A 226 8.99 20.70 10.51
N ALA A 227 10.29 21.01 10.53
CA ALA A 227 11.13 20.83 11.72
C ALA A 227 10.68 21.73 12.89
N ALA A 228 10.29 22.99 12.61
CA ALA A 228 9.76 23.91 13.62
C ALA A 228 8.44 23.43 14.24
N ALA A 229 7.61 22.70 13.47
CA ALA A 229 6.41 22.04 13.95
C ALA A 229 6.70 20.76 14.78
N GLY A 230 7.97 20.39 14.98
CA GLY A 230 8.37 19.18 15.71
C GLY A 230 8.05 17.87 14.97
N ILE A 231 7.89 17.93 13.67
CA ILE A 231 7.55 16.77 12.83
C ILE A 231 8.83 16.13 12.30
N ASP A 232 8.92 14.79 12.47
CA ASP A 232 9.93 13.95 11.85
C ASP A 232 9.36 13.28 10.59
N LEU A 233 10.04 13.46 9.46
CA LEU A 233 9.60 12.91 8.17
C LEU A 233 10.06 11.46 8.04
N GLN A 234 9.10 10.55 7.91
CA GLN A 234 9.35 9.13 7.65
C GLN A 234 9.58 8.86 6.16
N HIS A 235 9.01 9.71 5.29
CA HIS A 235 9.16 9.59 3.85
C HIS A 235 9.11 10.96 3.19
N LEU A 236 9.98 11.17 2.20
CA LEU A 236 10.00 12.36 1.35
C LEU A 236 10.37 11.96 -0.08
N ARG A 237 9.55 12.35 -1.03
CA ARG A 237 9.80 12.14 -2.47
C ARG A 237 9.47 13.38 -3.26
N SER A 238 10.33 13.71 -4.22
CA SER A 238 10.09 14.81 -5.17
C SER A 238 9.46 14.28 -6.45
N HIS A 239 8.50 15.03 -6.96
CA HIS A 239 7.87 14.82 -8.25
C HIS A 239 8.10 16.04 -9.13
N ARG A 240 8.51 15.83 -10.36
CA ARG A 240 8.58 16.91 -11.35
C ARG A 240 7.18 17.19 -11.88
N SER A 241 6.74 18.43 -11.75
CA SER A 241 5.63 18.95 -12.54
C SER A 241 6.09 19.14 -14.00
N GLN A 242 5.25 18.83 -14.98
CA GLN A 242 5.58 19.02 -16.39
C GLN A 242 5.70 20.50 -16.78
N ALA A 243 5.11 21.41 -16.06
CA ALA A 243 5.01 22.83 -16.40
C ALA A 243 5.12 23.77 -15.19
N GLY A 244 5.61 23.29 -14.04
CA GLY A 244 5.63 24.10 -12.83
C GLY A 244 6.69 23.67 -11.81
N PRO A 245 6.61 24.24 -10.61
CA PRO A 245 7.55 23.95 -9.53
C PRO A 245 7.52 22.47 -9.12
N HIS A 246 8.55 22.02 -8.41
CA HIS A 246 8.58 20.69 -7.85
C HIS A 246 7.43 20.50 -6.85
N ILE A 247 6.83 19.31 -6.88
CA ILE A 247 5.87 18.86 -5.88
C ILE A 247 6.57 17.83 -5.03
N PHE A 248 6.44 17.97 -3.73
CA PHE A 248 6.97 17.02 -2.76
C PHE A 248 5.81 16.27 -2.12
N PHE A 249 5.97 14.96 -2.01
CA PHE A 249 5.12 14.10 -1.22
C PHE A 249 5.86 13.73 0.05
N THR A 250 5.19 13.79 1.19
CA THR A 250 5.77 13.41 2.47
C THR A 250 4.79 12.60 3.31
N ALA A 251 5.32 11.67 4.11
CA ALA A 251 4.58 10.94 5.12
C ALA A 251 5.27 11.12 6.48
N PHE A 252 4.47 11.33 7.52
CA PHE A 252 4.93 11.54 8.88
C PHE A 252 3.88 11.21 9.92
N SER A 253 4.31 10.89 11.13
CA SER A 253 3.43 10.78 12.29
C SER A 253 3.12 12.17 12.84
N CYS A 254 1.84 12.51 12.94
CA CYS A 254 1.33 13.77 13.47
C CYS A 254 0.69 13.53 14.84
N PRO A 255 1.08 14.27 15.90
CA PRO A 255 0.55 14.05 17.24
C PRO A 255 -0.90 14.52 17.42
N GLY A 256 -1.40 15.42 16.57
CA GLY A 256 -2.76 15.92 16.67
C GLY A 256 -3.09 17.02 15.66
N ALA A 257 -4.37 17.45 15.68
CA ALA A 257 -4.90 18.43 14.75
C ALA A 257 -4.16 19.76 14.81
N ASP A 258 -3.89 20.27 16.00
CA ASP A 258 -3.27 21.58 16.18
C ASP A 258 -1.91 21.70 15.50
N VAL A 259 -1.15 20.59 15.48
CA VAL A 259 0.17 20.54 14.83
C VAL A 259 0.02 20.58 13.31
N LEU A 260 -0.94 19.80 12.76
CA LEU A 260 -1.19 19.78 11.32
C LEU A 260 -1.75 21.11 10.83
N ASP A 261 -2.73 21.67 11.53
CA ASP A 261 -3.35 22.95 11.20
C ASP A 261 -2.34 24.10 11.29
N GLY A 262 -1.46 24.06 12.30
CA GLY A 262 -0.34 24.99 12.43
C GLY A 262 0.59 24.92 11.23
N LEU A 263 1.04 23.71 10.86
CA LEU A 263 1.92 23.50 9.71
C LEU A 263 1.29 23.98 8.40
N VAL A 264 0.01 23.64 8.15
CA VAL A 264 -0.73 24.06 6.95
C VAL A 264 -0.85 25.58 6.86
N ARG A 265 -1.13 26.25 7.98
CA ARG A 265 -1.15 27.71 8.07
C ARG A 265 0.23 28.31 7.77
N ASP A 266 1.28 27.84 8.42
CA ASP A 266 2.63 28.34 8.25
C ASP A 266 3.13 28.16 6.80
N PHE A 267 2.74 27.06 6.14
CA PHE A 267 2.96 26.86 4.71
C PHE A 267 2.26 27.94 3.88
N GLY A 268 0.98 28.21 4.18
CA GLY A 268 0.19 29.23 3.48
C GLY A 268 0.81 30.63 3.62
N GLU A 269 1.24 31.00 4.82
CA GLU A 269 1.88 32.29 5.10
C GLU A 269 3.23 32.46 4.36
N ARG A 270 3.92 31.37 4.09
CA ARG A 270 5.20 31.35 3.35
C ARG A 270 5.04 31.10 1.86
N GLY A 271 3.81 31.08 1.33
CA GLY A 271 3.56 30.86 -0.09
C GLY A 271 3.83 29.44 -0.55
N VAL A 272 3.80 28.46 0.35
CA VAL A 272 3.89 27.04 0.02
C VAL A 272 2.47 26.51 -0.16
N ALA A 273 2.15 26.03 -1.36
CA ALA A 273 0.90 25.32 -1.58
C ALA A 273 1.00 23.93 -0.96
N CYS A 274 -0.04 23.49 -0.26
CA CYS A 274 -0.08 22.15 0.32
C CYS A 274 -1.46 21.53 0.26
N ARG A 275 -1.49 20.19 0.37
CA ARG A 275 -2.71 19.39 0.38
C ARG A 275 -2.51 18.15 1.24
N VAL A 276 -3.41 17.92 2.19
CA VAL A 276 -3.47 16.67 2.95
C VAL A 276 -4.10 15.60 2.07
N LEU A 277 -3.35 14.54 1.79
CA LEU A 277 -3.75 13.41 0.93
C LEU A 277 -4.29 12.24 1.76
N ALA A 278 -3.80 12.10 2.98
CA ALA A 278 -4.26 11.10 3.94
C ALA A 278 -4.12 11.63 5.37
N ALA A 279 -5.07 11.27 6.20
CA ALA A 279 -4.97 11.36 7.64
C ALA A 279 -5.57 10.08 8.22
N VAL A 280 -4.69 9.14 8.57
CA VAL A 280 -5.05 7.82 9.06
C VAL A 280 -4.86 7.79 10.56
N PRO A 281 -5.96 7.70 11.35
CA PRO A 281 -5.86 7.60 12.80
C PRO A 281 -5.05 6.36 13.22
N GLY A 282 -4.26 6.48 14.26
CA GLY A 282 -3.52 5.35 14.79
C GLY A 282 -2.20 5.73 15.42
N GLN A 283 -1.51 4.69 15.89
CA GLN A 283 -0.20 4.81 16.50
C GLN A 283 0.89 5.06 15.43
N GLU A 284 2.08 5.40 15.89
CA GLU A 284 3.26 5.54 15.04
C GLU A 284 3.48 4.27 14.19
N PHE A 285 3.57 4.45 12.89
CA PHE A 285 3.85 3.37 11.95
C PHE A 285 5.36 3.24 11.77
N VAL A 286 5.92 2.17 12.30
CA VAL A 286 7.33 1.83 12.10
C VAL A 286 7.50 1.26 10.68
N PRO A 287 8.53 1.68 9.94
CA PRO A 287 8.84 1.11 8.63
C PRO A 287 8.92 -0.43 8.69
N GLY A 288 8.36 -1.10 7.67
CA GLY A 288 8.41 -2.56 7.58
C GLY A 288 9.84 -3.10 7.46
N PRO A 289 10.04 -4.41 7.66
CA PRO A 289 11.37 -5.05 7.61
C PRO A 289 12.07 -4.94 6.25
N ASP A 290 11.33 -4.62 5.19
CA ASP A 290 11.86 -4.35 3.86
C ASP A 290 12.37 -2.91 3.67
N ALA A 291 12.27 -2.07 4.70
CA ALA A 291 12.90 -0.75 4.69
C ALA A 291 14.41 -0.94 4.50
N LEU A 292 14.94 -0.35 3.43
CA LEU A 292 16.35 -0.46 3.06
C LEU A 292 17.22 0.16 4.18
N ALA A 293 17.77 -0.69 5.03
CA ALA A 293 18.93 -0.28 5.82
C ALA A 293 20.08 -0.01 4.83
N PRO A 294 20.59 1.21 4.75
CA PRO A 294 21.67 1.51 3.81
C PRO A 294 22.93 0.76 4.25
N ARG A 295 23.39 -0.20 3.44
CA ARG A 295 24.59 -1.02 3.72
C ARG A 295 25.85 -0.19 3.94
N TRP A 296 25.89 1.05 3.45
CA TRP A 296 26.98 1.98 3.67
C TRP A 296 26.95 2.63 5.07
N ALA A 297 25.84 2.60 5.79
CA ALA A 297 25.76 3.13 7.16
C ALA A 297 26.50 2.25 8.17
N ASP A 298 26.62 0.94 7.90
CA ASP A 298 27.35 0.00 8.73
C ASP A 298 28.88 0.12 8.59
N ALA A 299 29.34 0.90 7.62
CA ALA A 299 30.76 1.03 7.27
C ALA A 299 31.46 2.26 7.89
N ALA A 300 30.77 3.09 8.66
CA ALA A 300 31.40 4.22 9.33
C ALA A 300 32.05 3.74 10.65
N PRO A 301 33.38 3.63 10.75
CA PRO A 301 33.99 3.43 12.04
C PRO A 301 33.64 4.68 12.89
N SER A 302 33.03 4.43 14.04
CA SER A 302 32.92 5.45 15.08
C SER A 302 34.32 6.06 15.29
N ALA A 303 34.53 7.25 14.78
CA ALA A 303 35.70 8.01 15.10
C ALA A 303 35.61 8.32 16.60
N ALA A 304 36.28 7.50 17.40
CA ALA A 304 36.50 7.80 18.77
C ALA A 304 37.16 9.18 18.82
N VAL A 305 36.46 10.18 19.34
CA VAL A 305 37.00 11.48 19.64
C VAL A 305 38.15 11.23 20.63
N PRO A 306 39.40 11.54 20.28
CA PRO A 306 40.47 11.40 21.24
C PRO A 306 40.20 12.34 22.40
N GLY A 307 40.05 11.77 23.60
CA GLY A 307 39.87 12.52 24.81
C GLY A 307 41.03 13.52 24.97
N THR A 308 40.71 14.78 25.12
CA THR A 308 41.60 15.80 25.63
C THR A 308 41.92 15.46 27.06
N ALA A 309 43.20 15.10 27.29
CA ALA A 309 43.80 15.03 28.60
C ALA A 309 44.03 16.46 29.15
#